data_c68b62592402e91d740998b0600acfea
#
_entry.id   c68b62592402e91d740998b0600acfea
#
_cell.length_a   1.000
_cell.length_b   1.000
_cell.length_c   1.000
_cell.angle_alpha   90.00
_cell.angle_beta   90.00
_cell.angle_gamma   90.00
#
_symmetry.space_group_name_H-M   'P 1'
#
loop_
_entity.id
_entity.type
_entity.pdbx_description
1 polymer ?
#
loop_
_entity_poly.entity_id
_entity_poly.type
_entity_poly.pdbx_seq_one_letter_code
_entity_poly.pdbx_strand_id
1 'polypeptide(L)'
;IPSRFEGTEMRCYSSLLNAGDMNHKTGPNCRNIIIRGRGTICGGGQELARKIIEDERARIKSFLDDNRELVESCENSDTIPGRVRPRLINLSNCENVWISGVTLKNGPSWNVHMIYCNNIQTDHCTFVSEGVWNGDGWDPDSSTNCTLFASEFFTGDDAVAIKSGKNPEGNEIGRPCAHIRVFDCRSDCGHGICIGSEMSGGVEDVQIWDCDLANSLSGIEIKATPKRGGYVRGVTVQDCIAPRVMLHSVAYNDDGTPAETPPKLSHCFFERLTLTGEVLDHDRSRHDAAPLEIAGFDTPGYAVEDIIFKDITIQKPSVTLPLRLCRGITLSNISCAEP
;
A
#
# COMPACT_ATOMS: atom_id res chain seq x y z
N ILE A 1 0.83 21.82 -4.87
CA ILE A 1 -0.41 21.62 -4.11
C ILE A 1 -0.11 21.02 -2.74
N PRO A 2 -0.93 21.25 -1.69
CA PRO A 2 -0.90 20.43 -0.50
C PRO A 2 -1.27 18.99 -0.84
N SER A 3 -0.52 18.03 -0.32
CA SER A 3 -0.76 16.61 -0.52
C SER A 3 -0.02 15.82 0.58
N ARG A 4 -0.02 14.51 0.52
CA ARG A 4 0.75 13.64 1.41
C ARG A 4 1.63 12.73 0.58
N PHE A 5 2.90 12.59 0.94
CA PHE A 5 3.79 11.62 0.32
C PHE A 5 4.51 10.81 1.41
N GLU A 6 4.58 9.50 1.22
CA GLU A 6 5.12 8.57 2.23
C GLU A 6 4.61 8.91 3.64
N GLY A 7 3.30 9.15 3.75
CA GLY A 7 2.61 9.38 5.02
C GLY A 7 2.78 10.75 5.67
N THR A 8 3.48 11.70 5.06
CA THR A 8 3.70 13.04 5.61
C THR A 8 3.01 14.10 4.75
N GLU A 9 2.25 15.03 5.38
CA GLU A 9 1.63 16.16 4.70
C GLU A 9 2.68 17.17 4.25
N MET A 10 2.66 17.51 2.97
CA MET A 10 3.66 18.38 2.36
C MET A 10 3.15 19.04 1.08
N ARG A 11 3.94 19.92 0.51
CA ARG A 11 3.67 20.46 -0.82
C ARG A 11 4.32 19.59 -1.90
N CYS A 12 3.48 19.09 -2.81
CA CYS A 12 3.92 18.32 -3.97
C CYS A 12 3.65 19.11 -5.27
N TYR A 13 4.28 18.69 -6.35
CA TYR A 13 3.87 19.13 -7.68
C TYR A 13 2.41 18.75 -7.94
N SER A 14 1.76 19.52 -8.82
CA SER A 14 0.36 19.26 -9.19
C SER A 14 0.25 18.00 -10.02
N SER A 15 -0.65 17.12 -9.64
CA SER A 15 -1.00 15.93 -10.41
C SER A 15 -1.70 16.29 -11.72
N LEU A 16 -1.82 15.36 -12.66
CA LEU A 16 -2.58 15.60 -13.89
C LEU A 16 -4.04 15.94 -13.59
N LEU A 17 -4.65 15.20 -12.67
CA LEU A 17 -5.97 15.53 -12.14
C LEU A 17 -5.88 15.74 -10.62
N ASN A 18 -6.49 16.83 -10.15
CA ASN A 18 -6.57 17.14 -8.73
C ASN A 18 -8.00 17.54 -8.38
N ALA A 19 -8.48 17.10 -7.22
CA ALA A 19 -9.75 17.52 -6.69
C ALA A 19 -9.69 17.68 -5.17
N GLY A 20 -10.39 18.70 -4.67
CA GLY A 20 -10.47 19.05 -3.26
C GLY A 20 -9.20 19.69 -2.70
N ASP A 21 -9.33 20.25 -1.51
CA ASP A 21 -8.26 20.88 -0.75
C ASP A 21 -7.96 20.03 0.50
N MET A 22 -6.71 19.60 0.65
CA MET A 22 -6.31 18.75 1.75
C MET A 22 -6.37 19.49 3.09
N ASN A 23 -7.14 18.95 4.03
CA ASN A 23 -7.24 19.43 5.38
C ASN A 23 -7.73 18.33 6.32
N HIS A 24 -6.84 17.84 7.19
CA HIS A 24 -7.18 16.78 8.14
C HIS A 24 -8.21 17.19 9.21
N LYS A 25 -8.43 18.49 9.43
CA LYS A 25 -9.36 19.04 10.45
C LYS A 25 -10.78 19.20 9.96
N THR A 26 -10.99 19.15 8.63
CA THR A 26 -12.31 19.39 8.03
C THR A 26 -12.84 18.13 7.36
N GLY A 27 -14.15 18.13 7.11
CA GLY A 27 -14.79 17.10 6.28
C GLY A 27 -14.60 17.35 4.79
N PRO A 28 -15.34 16.61 3.93
CA PRO A 28 -15.26 16.73 2.48
C PRO A 28 -15.58 18.14 1.99
N ASN A 29 -14.73 18.65 1.07
CA ASN A 29 -14.88 19.95 0.43
C ASN A 29 -15.06 19.90 -1.09
N CYS A 30 -14.97 18.69 -1.68
CA CYS A 30 -15.26 18.42 -3.08
C CYS A 30 -16.12 17.15 -3.18
N ARG A 31 -17.17 17.15 -4.00
CA ARG A 31 -18.16 16.07 -4.03
C ARG A 31 -18.64 15.74 -5.43
N ASN A 32 -19.15 14.49 -5.56
CA ASN A 32 -19.85 14.02 -6.76
C ASN A 32 -18.97 14.07 -8.01
N ILE A 33 -17.77 13.49 -7.91
CA ILE A 33 -16.79 13.42 -9.00
C ILE A 33 -17.01 12.13 -9.78
N ILE A 34 -17.10 12.22 -11.09
CA ILE A 34 -17.21 11.07 -11.97
C ILE A 34 -16.12 11.13 -13.04
N ILE A 35 -15.27 10.11 -13.09
CA ILE A 35 -14.26 9.87 -14.12
C ILE A 35 -14.60 8.54 -14.77
N ARG A 36 -15.15 8.54 -15.99
CA ARG A 36 -15.56 7.30 -16.64
C ARG A 36 -15.34 7.30 -18.15
N GLY A 37 -15.21 6.12 -18.71
CA GLY A 37 -15.07 5.95 -20.15
C GLY A 37 -14.22 4.74 -20.51
N ARG A 38 -13.72 4.71 -21.74
CA ARG A 38 -12.84 3.65 -22.27
C ARG A 38 -11.49 4.19 -22.72
N GLY A 39 -11.19 5.43 -22.36
CA GLY A 39 -9.96 6.11 -22.74
C GLY A 39 -8.83 5.87 -21.75
N THR A 40 -7.66 6.40 -22.11
CA THR A 40 -6.47 6.36 -21.29
C THR A 40 -6.16 7.74 -20.74
N ILE A 41 -5.94 7.82 -19.43
CA ILE A 41 -5.37 8.98 -18.75
C ILE A 41 -3.90 8.63 -18.51
N CYS A 42 -2.99 9.33 -19.19
CA CYS A 42 -1.56 9.01 -19.17
C CYS A 42 -0.74 10.19 -18.64
N GLY A 43 0.11 9.93 -17.65
CA GLY A 43 1.08 10.89 -17.09
C GLY A 43 2.45 10.78 -17.77
N GLY A 44 3.46 11.37 -17.14
CA GLY A 44 4.83 11.40 -17.66
C GLY A 44 5.71 10.23 -17.19
N GLY A 45 5.21 9.36 -16.32
CA GLY A 45 5.89 8.16 -15.84
C GLY A 45 7.27 8.43 -15.21
N GLN A 46 8.16 7.45 -15.35
CA GLN A 46 9.51 7.50 -14.79
C GLN A 46 10.36 8.65 -15.35
N GLU A 47 10.15 9.06 -16.59
CA GLU A 47 10.91 10.17 -17.18
C GLU A 47 10.59 11.51 -16.49
N LEU A 48 9.31 11.81 -16.28
CA LEU A 48 8.88 12.99 -15.52
C LEU A 48 9.32 12.89 -14.06
N ALA A 49 9.21 11.71 -13.44
CA ALA A 49 9.66 11.47 -12.09
C ALA A 49 11.15 11.82 -11.93
N ARG A 50 12.01 11.30 -12.80
CA ARG A 50 13.45 11.55 -12.79
C ARG A 50 13.77 13.05 -12.93
N LYS A 51 13.11 13.73 -13.87
CA LYS A 51 13.33 15.16 -14.06
C LYS A 51 12.93 15.99 -12.83
N ILE A 52 11.81 15.70 -12.22
CA ILE A 52 11.38 16.37 -10.98
C ILE A 52 12.36 16.12 -9.85
N ILE A 53 12.87 14.90 -9.70
CA ILE A 53 13.86 14.56 -8.68
C ILE A 53 15.18 15.31 -8.90
N GLU A 54 15.65 15.37 -10.14
CA GLU A 54 16.87 16.12 -10.50
C GLU A 54 16.73 17.62 -10.18
N ASP A 55 15.62 18.23 -10.60
CA ASP A 55 15.33 19.65 -10.37
C ASP A 55 15.19 19.95 -8.85
N GLU A 56 14.49 19.07 -8.12
CA GLU A 56 14.33 19.22 -6.67
C GLU A 56 15.62 19.00 -5.91
N ARG A 57 16.42 17.99 -6.26
CA ARG A 57 17.75 17.76 -5.68
C ARG A 57 18.64 19.00 -5.85
N ALA A 58 18.64 19.62 -7.02
CA ALA A 58 19.38 20.87 -7.26
C ALA A 58 18.84 22.02 -6.38
N ARG A 59 17.52 22.13 -6.25
CA ARG A 59 16.87 23.19 -5.46
C ARG A 59 17.16 23.08 -3.96
N ILE A 60 17.16 21.87 -3.40
CA ILE A 60 17.39 21.64 -1.96
C ILE A 60 18.80 21.17 -1.63
N LYS A 61 19.76 21.37 -2.53
CA LYS A 61 21.13 20.87 -2.37
C LYS A 61 21.76 21.24 -1.03
N SER A 62 21.62 22.49 -0.59
CA SER A 62 22.18 22.95 0.70
C SER A 62 21.55 22.17 1.87
N PHE A 63 20.22 21.97 1.86
CA PHE A 63 19.54 21.17 2.88
C PHE A 63 20.06 19.72 2.90
N LEU A 64 20.23 19.08 1.76
CA LEU A 64 20.75 17.72 1.68
C LEU A 64 22.18 17.61 2.20
N ASP A 65 23.03 18.60 1.85
CA ASP A 65 24.43 18.67 2.31
C ASP A 65 24.51 18.87 3.85
N ASP A 66 23.60 19.66 4.43
CA ASP A 66 23.54 19.96 5.87
C ASP A 66 22.90 18.83 6.69
N ASN A 67 22.14 17.93 6.06
CA ASN A 67 21.41 16.85 6.73
C ASN A 67 21.82 15.45 6.24
N ARG A 68 23.11 15.20 6.14
CA ARG A 68 23.66 13.94 5.60
C ARG A 68 23.18 12.70 6.33
N GLU A 69 23.14 12.73 7.66
CA GLU A 69 22.65 11.59 8.48
C GLU A 69 21.20 11.22 8.14
N LEU A 70 20.34 12.23 7.91
CA LEU A 70 18.97 12.00 7.48
C LEU A 70 18.92 11.37 6.07
N VAL A 71 19.73 11.87 5.13
CA VAL A 71 19.78 11.32 3.76
C VAL A 71 20.29 9.88 3.76
N GLU A 72 21.32 9.57 4.56
CA GLU A 72 21.88 8.23 4.70
C GLU A 72 20.91 7.24 5.38
N SER A 73 19.98 7.74 6.20
CA SER A 73 18.93 6.90 6.82
C SER A 73 17.76 6.57 5.87
N CYS A 74 17.69 7.22 4.72
CA CYS A 74 16.66 6.96 3.73
C CYS A 74 17.01 5.73 2.86
N GLU A 75 16.00 5.18 2.18
CA GLU A 75 16.15 4.04 1.28
C GLU A 75 17.22 4.29 0.20
N ASN A 76 17.23 5.49 -0.37
CA ASN A 76 18.25 5.95 -1.30
C ASN A 76 18.36 7.49 -1.28
N SER A 77 19.35 8.05 -1.98
CA SER A 77 19.59 9.50 -2.02
C SER A 77 18.47 10.31 -2.71
N ASP A 78 17.58 9.64 -3.42
CA ASP A 78 16.46 10.26 -4.13
C ASP A 78 15.17 10.29 -3.30
N THR A 79 15.14 9.63 -2.15
CA THR A 79 13.96 9.55 -1.29
C THR A 79 13.40 10.93 -0.92
N ILE A 80 14.24 11.84 -0.40
CA ILE A 80 13.80 13.18 -0.01
C ILE A 80 13.37 14.03 -1.21
N PRO A 81 14.21 14.22 -2.25
CA PRO A 81 13.79 14.97 -3.43
C PRO A 81 12.65 14.30 -4.21
N GLY A 82 12.49 12.99 -4.08
CA GLY A 82 11.40 12.24 -4.72
C GLY A 82 10.02 12.47 -4.12
N ARG A 83 9.94 12.90 -2.87
CA ARG A 83 8.65 13.07 -2.15
C ARG A 83 7.76 14.17 -2.73
N VAL A 84 8.29 15.11 -3.49
CA VAL A 84 7.48 16.16 -4.12
C VAL A 84 6.83 15.75 -5.44
N ARG A 85 7.09 14.53 -5.93
CA ARG A 85 6.50 14.03 -7.18
C ARG A 85 4.98 14.08 -7.13
N PRO A 86 4.31 14.43 -8.24
CA PRO A 86 2.85 14.37 -8.32
C PRO A 86 2.36 12.92 -8.50
N ARG A 87 1.08 12.72 -8.31
CA ARG A 87 0.35 11.48 -8.68
C ARG A 87 -0.21 11.64 -10.09
N LEU A 88 -0.80 10.60 -10.64
CA LEU A 88 -1.64 10.77 -11.82
C LEU A 88 -2.94 11.49 -11.43
N ILE A 89 -3.63 10.98 -10.41
CA ILE A 89 -4.85 11.54 -9.83
C ILE A 89 -4.64 11.73 -8.32
N ASN A 90 -4.85 12.95 -7.81
CA ASN A 90 -4.81 13.26 -6.40
C ASN A 90 -6.17 13.79 -5.93
N LEU A 91 -6.81 13.04 -5.05
CA LEU A 91 -8.08 13.39 -4.44
C LEU A 91 -7.86 13.72 -2.96
N SER A 92 -8.28 14.88 -2.51
CA SER A 92 -8.12 15.32 -1.13
C SER A 92 -9.46 15.78 -0.57
N ASN A 93 -9.89 15.24 0.58
CA ASN A 93 -11.19 15.58 1.18
C ASN A 93 -12.36 15.50 0.19
N CYS A 94 -12.35 14.48 -0.67
CA CYS A 94 -13.41 14.24 -1.64
C CYS A 94 -14.46 13.25 -1.11
N GLU A 95 -15.69 13.42 -1.52
CA GLU A 95 -16.79 12.53 -1.18
C GLU A 95 -17.62 12.18 -2.41
N ASN A 96 -18.11 10.92 -2.48
CA ASN A 96 -18.88 10.40 -3.61
C ASN A 96 -18.09 10.52 -4.92
N VAL A 97 -17.03 9.75 -5.06
CA VAL A 97 -16.21 9.68 -6.27
C VAL A 97 -16.42 8.35 -6.96
N TRP A 98 -16.58 8.39 -8.26
CA TRP A 98 -16.69 7.19 -9.09
C TRP A 98 -15.69 7.25 -10.25
N ILE A 99 -14.78 6.26 -10.30
CA ILE A 99 -13.80 6.08 -11.38
C ILE A 99 -14.10 4.76 -12.06
N SER A 100 -14.43 4.76 -13.37
CA SER A 100 -14.89 3.55 -14.03
C SER A 100 -14.46 3.42 -15.50
N GLY A 101 -13.94 2.24 -15.85
CA GLY A 101 -13.70 1.79 -17.23
C GLY A 101 -12.49 2.42 -17.92
N VAL A 102 -11.70 3.25 -17.23
CA VAL A 102 -10.55 3.97 -17.80
C VAL A 102 -9.25 3.23 -17.57
N THR A 103 -8.29 3.42 -18.49
CA THR A 103 -6.89 3.04 -18.26
C THR A 103 -6.16 4.20 -17.62
N LEU A 104 -5.55 3.95 -16.45
CA LEU A 104 -4.76 4.89 -15.68
C LEU A 104 -3.28 4.52 -15.83
N LYS A 105 -2.51 5.35 -16.53
CA LYS A 105 -1.18 4.96 -17.01
C LYS A 105 -0.10 5.97 -16.65
N ASN A 106 1.03 5.45 -16.16
CA ASN A 106 2.28 6.19 -16.01
C ASN A 106 2.13 7.48 -15.19
N GLY A 107 1.54 7.41 -14.00
CA GLY A 107 1.76 8.42 -12.98
C GLY A 107 3.25 8.60 -12.74
N PRO A 108 3.77 9.78 -12.42
CA PRO A 108 5.19 9.95 -12.06
C PRO A 108 5.51 9.47 -10.62
N SER A 109 4.54 8.94 -9.94
CA SER A 109 4.53 8.10 -8.75
C SER A 109 3.22 7.33 -8.73
N TRP A 110 2.54 7.18 -7.61
CA TRP A 110 1.24 6.51 -7.48
C TRP A 110 0.21 6.98 -8.52
N ASN A 111 -0.65 6.09 -9.02
CA ASN A 111 -1.66 6.48 -10.00
C ASN A 111 -2.84 7.19 -9.35
N VAL A 112 -3.55 6.56 -8.41
CA VAL A 112 -4.72 7.17 -7.74
C VAL A 112 -4.47 7.27 -6.24
N HIS A 113 -4.34 8.46 -5.72
CA HIS A 113 -4.15 8.73 -4.31
C HIS A 113 -5.36 9.46 -3.72
N MET A 114 -5.93 8.91 -2.66
CA MET A 114 -7.14 9.42 -2.01
C MET A 114 -6.83 9.72 -0.55
N ILE A 115 -6.82 11.01 -0.18
CA ILE A 115 -6.45 11.47 1.16
C ILE A 115 -7.69 12.05 1.85
N TYR A 116 -8.06 11.52 3.02
CA TYR A 116 -9.23 11.97 3.79
C TYR A 116 -10.54 11.93 3.00
N CYS A 117 -10.63 11.01 2.04
CA CYS A 117 -11.82 10.83 1.21
C CYS A 117 -12.84 9.91 1.85
N ASN A 118 -14.08 9.99 1.37
CA ASN A 118 -15.16 9.12 1.81
C ASN A 118 -16.05 8.72 0.64
N ASN A 119 -16.50 7.47 0.62
CA ASN A 119 -17.37 6.90 -0.40
C ASN A 119 -16.78 7.01 -1.81
N ILE A 120 -15.72 6.23 -2.03
CA ILE A 120 -15.02 6.13 -3.31
C ILE A 120 -15.32 4.77 -3.93
N GLN A 121 -15.76 4.76 -5.17
CA GLN A 121 -15.87 3.56 -5.98
C GLN A 121 -14.94 3.63 -7.17
N THR A 122 -14.14 2.56 -7.40
CA THR A 122 -13.30 2.38 -8.58
C THR A 122 -13.56 1.01 -9.16
N ASP A 123 -13.89 0.95 -10.45
CA ASP A 123 -14.23 -0.32 -11.09
C ASP A 123 -13.86 -0.37 -12.57
N HIS A 124 -13.65 -1.61 -13.08
CA HIS A 124 -13.33 -1.89 -14.48
C HIS A 124 -12.18 -1.03 -15.02
N CYS A 125 -11.22 -0.70 -14.17
CA CYS A 125 -10.06 0.11 -14.52
C CYS A 125 -8.83 -0.77 -14.77
N THR A 126 -7.93 -0.28 -15.62
CA THR A 126 -6.61 -0.87 -15.82
C THR A 126 -5.55 0.11 -15.35
N PHE A 127 -4.71 -0.31 -14.41
CA PHE A 127 -3.60 0.48 -13.87
C PHE A 127 -2.28 0.03 -14.49
N VAL A 128 -1.53 0.95 -15.09
CA VAL A 128 -0.27 0.62 -15.79
C VAL A 128 0.83 1.58 -15.36
N SER A 129 1.79 1.09 -14.58
CA SER A 129 2.93 1.88 -14.08
C SER A 129 4.19 1.02 -13.90
N GLU A 130 4.28 -0.11 -14.60
CA GLU A 130 5.46 -0.96 -14.59
C GLU A 130 6.72 -0.14 -14.92
N GLY A 131 7.78 -0.32 -14.12
CA GLY A 131 9.04 0.43 -14.25
C GLY A 131 9.01 1.87 -13.73
N VAL A 132 7.92 2.31 -13.12
CA VAL A 132 7.86 3.60 -12.40
C VAL A 132 8.18 3.38 -10.92
N TRP A 133 9.14 4.12 -10.38
CA TRP A 133 9.45 4.09 -8.95
C TRP A 133 8.27 4.63 -8.12
N ASN A 134 7.85 3.89 -7.10
CA ASN A 134 6.59 4.09 -6.38
C ASN A 134 5.40 4.17 -7.34
N GLY A 135 5.34 3.27 -8.31
CA GLY A 135 4.28 3.22 -9.30
C GLY A 135 3.07 2.43 -8.80
N ASP A 136 2.57 2.75 -7.60
CA ASP A 136 1.39 2.11 -7.00
C ASP A 136 0.14 2.37 -7.87
N GLY A 137 -0.84 1.49 -7.76
CA GLY A 137 -2.09 1.59 -8.52
C GLY A 137 -3.14 2.46 -7.80
N TRP A 138 -3.60 2.01 -6.64
CA TRP A 138 -4.75 2.57 -5.92
C TRP A 138 -4.48 2.69 -4.43
N ASP A 139 -4.41 3.92 -3.92
CA ASP A 139 -3.92 4.25 -2.60
C ASP A 139 -4.94 5.02 -1.76
N PRO A 140 -5.84 4.34 -1.03
CA PRO A 140 -6.65 4.99 -0.01
C PRO A 140 -5.76 5.30 1.21
N ASP A 141 -5.68 6.58 1.58
CA ASP A 141 -4.87 7.10 2.68
C ASP A 141 -5.75 7.88 3.67
N SER A 142 -5.89 7.37 4.89
CA SER A 142 -6.81 7.92 5.90
C SER A 142 -8.24 8.15 5.34
N SER A 143 -8.66 7.30 4.42
CA SER A 143 -9.93 7.37 3.71
C SER A 143 -10.88 6.27 4.14
N THR A 144 -12.18 6.48 3.98
CA THR A 144 -13.20 5.54 4.46
C THR A 144 -14.21 5.18 3.38
N ASN A 145 -14.81 3.98 3.48
CA ASN A 145 -15.83 3.52 2.55
C ASN A 145 -15.32 3.52 1.09
N CYS A 146 -14.15 2.94 0.87
CA CYS A 146 -13.54 2.86 -0.46
C CYS A 146 -13.68 1.45 -1.02
N THR A 147 -14.20 1.33 -2.24
CA THR A 147 -14.44 0.06 -2.93
C THR A 147 -13.72 0.05 -4.27
N LEU A 148 -12.96 -1.02 -4.52
CA LEU A 148 -12.28 -1.30 -5.76
C LEU A 148 -12.66 -2.69 -6.24
N PHE A 149 -13.07 -2.83 -7.50
CA PHE A 149 -13.41 -4.14 -8.05
C PHE A 149 -13.27 -4.23 -9.57
N ALA A 150 -13.28 -5.46 -10.10
CA ALA A 150 -13.22 -5.76 -11.53
C ALA A 150 -12.09 -4.99 -12.25
N SER A 151 -10.90 -4.93 -11.65
CA SER A 151 -9.81 -4.09 -12.13
C SER A 151 -8.50 -4.86 -12.26
N GLU A 152 -7.63 -4.41 -13.19
CA GLU A 152 -6.36 -5.05 -13.51
C GLU A 152 -5.18 -4.13 -13.22
N PHE A 153 -4.08 -4.71 -12.73
CA PHE A 153 -2.88 -4.00 -12.29
C PHE A 153 -1.62 -4.53 -12.97
N PHE A 154 -0.88 -3.61 -13.57
CA PHE A 154 0.48 -3.77 -14.11
C PHE A 154 1.34 -2.67 -13.48
N THR A 155 1.65 -2.80 -12.21
CA THR A 155 2.25 -1.74 -11.40
C THR A 155 3.75 -1.94 -11.19
N GLY A 156 4.46 -0.85 -10.96
CA GLY A 156 5.88 -0.87 -10.63
C GLY A 156 6.14 -1.01 -9.13
N ASP A 157 5.08 -0.91 -8.30
CA ASP A 157 5.09 -1.04 -6.85
C ASP A 157 3.78 -1.73 -6.41
N ASP A 158 3.14 -1.33 -5.32
CA ASP A 158 1.91 -1.93 -4.84
C ASP A 158 0.75 -1.80 -5.86
N ALA A 159 0.00 -2.86 -6.14
CA ALA A 159 -1.24 -2.75 -6.91
C ALA A 159 -2.27 -1.93 -6.11
N VAL A 160 -2.40 -2.24 -4.83
CA VAL A 160 -3.20 -1.51 -3.86
C VAL A 160 -2.35 -1.25 -2.62
N ALA A 161 -2.30 0.00 -2.15
CA ALA A 161 -1.60 0.36 -0.93
C ALA A 161 -2.52 1.11 0.04
N ILE A 162 -2.97 0.42 1.09
CA ILE A 162 -3.86 0.98 2.12
C ILE A 162 -3.01 1.67 3.17
N LYS A 163 -3.17 2.99 3.29
CA LYS A 163 -2.30 3.87 4.08
C LYS A 163 -3.11 4.74 5.06
N SER A 164 -2.45 5.21 6.13
CA SER A 164 -3.05 6.16 7.09
C SER A 164 -2.00 7.07 7.75
N GLY A 165 -1.09 7.59 6.95
CA GLY A 165 -0.05 8.50 7.43
C GLY A 165 1.09 7.81 8.15
N LYS A 166 2.14 8.58 8.44
CA LYS A 166 3.42 8.17 9.02
C LYS A 166 3.68 8.88 10.35
N ASN A 167 4.48 8.27 11.18
CA ASN A 167 4.95 8.84 12.46
C ASN A 167 5.79 10.12 12.28
N PRO A 168 5.69 11.11 13.16
CA PRO A 168 4.72 11.19 14.26
C PRO A 168 3.37 11.75 13.81
N GLU A 169 3.31 12.44 12.66
CA GLU A 169 2.14 13.19 12.18
C GLU A 169 0.89 12.32 12.04
N GLY A 170 1.03 11.11 11.45
CA GLY A 170 -0.10 10.20 11.29
C GLY A 170 -0.71 9.77 12.62
N ASN A 171 0.12 9.60 13.67
CA ASN A 171 -0.35 9.30 15.02
C ASN A 171 -1.10 10.48 15.65
N GLU A 172 -0.60 11.70 15.47
CA GLU A 172 -1.21 12.92 15.98
C GLU A 172 -2.56 13.21 15.31
N ILE A 173 -2.63 13.06 13.99
CA ILE A 173 -3.86 13.22 13.21
C ILE A 173 -4.86 12.12 13.56
N GLY A 174 -4.39 10.87 13.74
CA GLY A 174 -5.19 9.75 14.23
C GLY A 174 -6.41 9.40 13.34
N ARG A 175 -6.33 9.63 12.02
CA ARG A 175 -7.41 9.29 11.08
C ARG A 175 -7.13 7.93 10.44
N PRO A 176 -7.90 6.91 10.76
CA PRO A 176 -7.71 5.59 10.18
C PRO A 176 -8.12 5.54 8.71
N CYS A 177 -7.56 4.57 7.99
CA CYS A 177 -8.13 4.07 6.75
C CYS A 177 -9.04 2.89 7.08
N ALA A 178 -10.33 2.98 6.74
CA ALA A 178 -11.32 2.01 7.21
C ALA A 178 -12.44 1.72 6.20
N HIS A 179 -13.08 0.55 6.36
CA HIS A 179 -14.17 0.11 5.48
C HIS A 179 -13.72 0.01 4.02
N ILE A 180 -12.58 -0.68 3.80
CA ILE A 180 -11.99 -0.87 2.48
C ILE A 180 -12.43 -2.21 1.93
N ARG A 181 -12.87 -2.24 0.66
CA ARG A 181 -13.35 -3.42 -0.05
C ARG A 181 -12.59 -3.55 -1.38
N VAL A 182 -11.94 -4.67 -1.58
CA VAL A 182 -11.19 -4.97 -2.83
C VAL A 182 -11.59 -6.36 -3.29
N PHE A 183 -12.16 -6.48 -4.49
CA PHE A 183 -12.57 -7.78 -5.00
C PHE A 183 -12.59 -7.86 -6.52
N ASP A 184 -12.57 -9.09 -7.05
CA ASP A 184 -12.55 -9.35 -8.49
C ASP A 184 -11.44 -8.55 -9.19
N CYS A 185 -10.23 -8.56 -8.59
CA CYS A 185 -9.08 -7.83 -9.09
C CYS A 185 -7.95 -8.79 -9.46
N ARG A 186 -7.13 -8.37 -10.43
CA ARG A 186 -5.95 -9.12 -10.87
C ARG A 186 -4.70 -8.25 -10.86
N SER A 187 -3.59 -8.78 -10.34
CA SER A 187 -2.27 -8.16 -10.42
C SER A 187 -1.31 -9.06 -11.21
N ASP A 188 -0.76 -8.53 -12.31
CA ASP A 188 0.18 -9.23 -13.19
C ASP A 188 1.65 -8.85 -12.96
N CYS A 189 1.94 -7.95 -12.06
CA CYS A 189 3.28 -7.59 -11.57
C CYS A 189 3.17 -6.65 -10.36
N GLY A 190 4.31 -6.20 -9.83
CA GLY A 190 4.38 -5.36 -8.64
C GLY A 190 4.20 -6.17 -7.35
N HIS A 191 3.86 -5.51 -6.26
CA HIS A 191 3.84 -6.17 -4.95
C HIS A 191 2.52 -6.88 -4.63
N GLY A 192 1.41 -6.55 -5.27
CA GLY A 192 0.08 -7.07 -4.93
C GLY A 192 -0.70 -6.10 -4.03
N ILE A 193 -1.45 -6.62 -3.05
CA ILE A 193 -2.25 -5.79 -2.12
C ILE A 193 -1.51 -5.65 -0.80
N CYS A 194 -1.15 -4.40 -0.47
CA CYS A 194 -0.37 -4.07 0.71
C CYS A 194 -1.14 -3.17 1.68
N ILE A 195 -0.93 -3.38 2.97
CA ILE A 195 -1.37 -2.50 4.05
C ILE A 195 -0.11 -1.94 4.72
N GLY A 196 0.03 -0.61 4.72
CA GLY A 196 1.25 0.04 5.22
C GLY A 196 2.33 0.19 4.11
N SER A 197 3.61 0.56 4.48
CA SER A 197 4.08 0.75 5.87
C SER A 197 3.55 2.03 6.55
N GLU A 198 2.98 2.98 5.82
CA GLU A 198 2.38 4.18 6.38
C GLU A 198 0.99 3.86 6.97
N MET A 199 0.95 3.46 8.25
CA MET A 199 -0.27 3.03 8.92
C MET A 199 -0.45 3.63 10.32
N SER A 200 0.22 4.77 10.58
CA SER A 200 0.28 5.40 11.92
C SER A 200 -1.06 5.92 12.43
N GLY A 201 -2.00 6.27 11.54
CA GLY A 201 -3.37 6.63 11.90
C GLY A 201 -4.30 5.44 12.16
N GLY A 202 -3.81 4.22 11.90
CA GLY A 202 -4.58 2.98 12.01
C GLY A 202 -5.22 2.53 10.70
N VAL A 203 -5.36 1.20 10.54
CA VAL A 203 -6.12 0.57 9.43
C VAL A 203 -7.06 -0.47 10.01
N GLU A 204 -8.34 -0.43 9.63
CA GLU A 204 -9.33 -1.37 10.13
C GLU A 204 -10.45 -1.68 9.14
N ASP A 205 -11.10 -2.81 9.32
CA ASP A 205 -12.20 -3.30 8.49
C ASP A 205 -11.86 -3.28 6.99
N VAL A 206 -10.86 -4.10 6.63
CA VAL A 206 -10.44 -4.35 5.26
C VAL A 206 -10.94 -5.73 4.84
N GLN A 207 -11.63 -5.81 3.71
CA GLN A 207 -12.06 -7.08 3.13
C GLN A 207 -11.57 -7.20 1.70
N ILE A 208 -10.93 -8.33 1.41
CA ILE A 208 -10.32 -8.65 0.11
C ILE A 208 -10.84 -10.03 -0.30
N TRP A 209 -11.42 -10.16 -1.48
CA TRP A 209 -11.90 -11.46 -1.96
C TRP A 209 -11.92 -11.59 -3.48
N ASP A 210 -11.93 -12.82 -3.98
CA ASP A 210 -11.97 -13.13 -5.41
C ASP A 210 -10.85 -12.43 -6.22
N CYS A 211 -9.64 -12.35 -5.66
CA CYS A 211 -8.51 -11.70 -6.32
C CYS A 211 -7.45 -12.71 -6.80
N ASP A 212 -6.92 -12.48 -8.00
CA ASP A 212 -5.76 -13.21 -8.54
C ASP A 212 -4.50 -12.34 -8.47
N LEU A 213 -3.64 -12.64 -7.52
CA LEU A 213 -2.38 -11.96 -7.25
C LEU A 213 -1.17 -12.87 -7.49
N ALA A 214 -1.34 -14.01 -8.18
CA ALA A 214 -0.30 -15.02 -8.36
C ALA A 214 0.98 -14.50 -9.03
N ASN A 215 0.87 -13.43 -9.80
CA ASN A 215 1.99 -12.82 -10.52
C ASN A 215 2.53 -11.57 -9.80
N SER A 216 2.57 -11.56 -8.48
CA SER A 216 3.11 -10.45 -7.71
C SER A 216 4.30 -10.89 -6.83
N LEU A 217 5.06 -9.92 -6.33
CA LEU A 217 6.20 -10.17 -5.45
C LEU A 217 5.77 -10.48 -4.01
N SER A 218 4.75 -9.81 -3.50
CA SER A 218 4.32 -9.94 -2.10
C SER A 218 2.97 -10.65 -1.94
N GLY A 219 2.08 -10.55 -2.92
CA GLY A 219 0.72 -11.09 -2.82
C GLY A 219 -0.15 -10.28 -1.87
N ILE A 220 -0.30 -10.75 -0.63
CA ILE A 220 -0.96 -10.05 0.47
C ILE A 220 0.08 -9.70 1.53
N GLU A 221 0.27 -8.41 1.79
CA GLU A 221 1.28 -7.96 2.74
C GLU A 221 0.73 -6.93 3.73
N ILE A 222 0.92 -7.18 5.02
CA ILE A 222 0.75 -6.18 6.07
C ILE A 222 2.16 -5.84 6.58
N LYS A 223 2.65 -4.67 6.18
CA LYS A 223 4.00 -4.20 6.48
C LYS A 223 3.99 -3.02 7.43
N ALA A 224 4.85 -3.06 8.44
CA ALA A 224 4.97 -2.02 9.44
C ALA A 224 6.42 -1.87 9.88
N THR A 225 6.79 -0.72 10.43
CA THR A 225 8.11 -0.51 11.02
C THR A 225 8.00 -0.25 12.51
N PRO A 226 9.07 -0.46 13.30
CA PRO A 226 9.02 -0.25 14.74
C PRO A 226 8.61 1.17 15.16
N LYS A 227 8.89 2.18 14.34
CA LYS A 227 8.61 3.59 14.65
C LYS A 227 7.18 4.04 14.36
N ARG A 228 6.37 3.24 13.65
CA ARG A 228 5.06 3.69 13.12
C ARG A 228 4.01 3.98 14.18
N GLY A 229 3.95 3.21 15.28
CA GLY A 229 2.76 3.25 16.13
C GLY A 229 1.49 2.85 15.37
N GLY A 230 0.32 3.20 15.87
CA GLY A 230 -0.95 2.87 15.22
C GLY A 230 -1.29 1.38 15.28
N TYR A 231 -2.10 0.92 14.33
CA TYR A 231 -2.57 -0.46 14.31
C TYR A 231 -3.06 -0.91 12.93
N VAL A 232 -3.08 -2.23 12.71
CA VAL A 232 -3.86 -2.90 11.66
C VAL A 232 -4.69 -3.99 12.31
N ARG A 233 -6.01 -3.98 12.08
CA ARG A 233 -6.94 -4.97 12.65
C ARG A 233 -8.17 -5.18 11.78
N GLY A 234 -8.81 -6.34 11.94
CA GLY A 234 -10.05 -6.64 11.22
C GLY A 234 -9.84 -6.75 9.71
N VAL A 235 -8.75 -7.40 9.31
CA VAL A 235 -8.46 -7.71 7.90
C VAL A 235 -8.99 -9.10 7.59
N THR A 236 -9.84 -9.22 6.58
CA THR A 236 -10.38 -10.49 6.08
C THR A 236 -9.98 -10.67 4.62
N VAL A 237 -9.35 -11.80 4.30
CA VAL A 237 -8.96 -12.17 2.94
C VAL A 237 -9.54 -13.54 2.61
N GLN A 238 -10.32 -13.64 1.55
CA GLN A 238 -11.02 -14.88 1.18
C GLN A 238 -10.97 -15.13 -0.32
N ASP A 239 -10.98 -16.42 -0.71
CA ASP A 239 -11.14 -16.84 -2.11
C ASP A 239 -10.11 -16.20 -3.07
N CYS A 240 -8.86 -16.04 -2.62
CA CYS A 240 -7.80 -15.41 -3.41
C CYS A 240 -6.69 -16.39 -3.79
N ILE A 241 -6.02 -16.10 -4.91
CA ILE A 241 -4.76 -16.73 -5.31
C ILE A 241 -3.65 -15.70 -5.10
N ALA A 242 -2.58 -16.07 -4.39
CA ALA A 242 -1.46 -15.20 -4.11
C ALA A 242 -0.15 -16.01 -4.02
N PRO A 243 1.04 -15.40 -4.21
CA PRO A 243 2.29 -16.09 -3.95
C PRO A 243 2.47 -16.42 -2.47
N ARG A 244 2.12 -15.50 -1.60
CA ARG A 244 2.31 -15.61 -0.14
C ARG A 244 1.43 -14.62 0.62
N VAL A 245 1.36 -14.82 1.94
CA VAL A 245 0.79 -13.87 2.90
C VAL A 245 1.86 -13.50 3.93
N MET A 246 2.09 -12.21 4.13
CA MET A 246 3.07 -11.69 5.09
C MET A 246 2.43 -10.68 6.05
N LEU A 247 2.68 -10.87 7.36
CA LEU A 247 2.35 -9.90 8.41
C LEU A 247 3.64 -9.64 9.17
N HIS A 248 4.36 -8.55 8.83
CA HIS A 248 5.72 -8.46 9.30
C HIS A 248 6.22 -7.05 9.59
N SER A 249 7.23 -7.01 10.45
CA SER A 249 8.08 -5.84 10.66
C SER A 249 9.08 -5.72 9.51
N VAL A 250 9.14 -4.55 8.88
CA VAL A 250 10.09 -4.23 7.82
C VAL A 250 11.16 -3.25 8.31
N ALA A 251 12.33 -3.29 7.69
CA ALA A 251 13.47 -2.43 8.06
C ALA A 251 13.57 -1.16 7.21
N TYR A 252 12.94 -1.12 6.04
CA TYR A 252 12.93 0.04 5.15
C TYR A 252 11.84 1.04 5.55
N ASN A 253 11.95 2.30 5.11
CA ASN A 253 11.03 3.39 5.43
C ASN A 253 10.83 3.63 6.94
N ASP A 254 11.81 3.27 7.77
CA ASP A 254 11.76 3.44 9.23
C ASP A 254 12.36 4.79 9.67
N ASP A 255 12.21 5.84 8.86
CA ASP A 255 12.64 7.21 9.16
C ASP A 255 11.58 7.98 9.96
N GLY A 256 11.95 9.15 10.45
CA GLY A 256 11.11 10.03 11.25
C GLY A 256 11.21 9.77 12.76
N THR A 257 10.62 10.67 13.54
CA THR A 257 10.55 10.55 15.00
C THR A 257 9.65 9.35 15.37
N PRO A 258 10.13 8.39 16.17
CA PRO A 258 9.34 7.23 16.51
C PRO A 258 8.09 7.61 17.33
N ALA A 259 7.01 6.88 17.13
CA ALA A 259 5.87 6.86 18.04
C ALA A 259 6.28 6.29 19.41
N GLU A 260 5.43 6.44 20.41
CA GLU A 260 5.70 5.92 21.77
C GLU A 260 5.85 4.40 21.79
N THR A 261 5.20 3.71 20.87
CA THR A 261 5.15 2.25 20.79
C THR A 261 5.19 1.76 19.36
N PRO A 262 5.63 0.53 19.09
CA PRO A 262 5.42 -0.13 17.81
C PRO A 262 3.94 -0.26 17.46
N PRO A 263 3.58 -0.51 16.20
CA PRO A 263 2.20 -0.74 15.82
C PRO A 263 1.66 -2.09 16.32
N LYS A 264 0.33 -2.17 16.47
CA LYS A 264 -0.37 -3.43 16.79
C LYS A 264 -0.92 -4.05 15.52
N LEU A 265 -0.54 -5.31 15.24
CA LEU A 265 -1.08 -6.10 14.14
C LEU A 265 -1.91 -7.25 14.72
N SER A 266 -3.23 -7.26 14.48
CA SER A 266 -4.10 -8.24 15.13
C SER A 266 -5.42 -8.49 14.39
N HIS A 267 -6.11 -9.57 14.77
CA HIS A 267 -7.46 -9.90 14.32
C HIS A 267 -7.57 -9.95 12.79
N CYS A 268 -6.72 -10.77 12.14
CA CYS A 268 -6.77 -10.99 10.70
C CYS A 268 -7.24 -12.42 10.40
N PHE A 269 -8.08 -12.55 9.40
CA PHE A 269 -8.68 -13.80 8.96
C PHE A 269 -8.41 -14.07 7.49
N PHE A 270 -7.78 -15.21 7.20
CA PHE A 270 -7.44 -15.67 5.87
C PHE A 270 -8.11 -17.02 5.62
N GLU A 271 -8.96 -17.09 4.61
CA GLU A 271 -9.75 -18.29 4.36
C GLU A 271 -9.84 -18.62 2.86
N ARG A 272 -9.77 -19.91 2.53
CA ARG A 272 -9.87 -20.42 1.14
C ARG A 272 -8.88 -19.74 0.18
N LEU A 273 -7.60 -19.68 0.58
CA LEU A 273 -6.55 -19.15 -0.26
C LEU A 273 -5.77 -20.26 -0.95
N THR A 274 -5.36 -19.99 -2.19
CA THR A 274 -4.33 -20.76 -2.89
C THR A 274 -3.03 -19.98 -2.89
N LEU A 275 -2.01 -20.48 -2.20
CA LEU A 275 -0.69 -19.85 -2.11
C LEU A 275 0.27 -20.59 -3.05
N THR A 276 0.81 -19.88 -4.05
CA THR A 276 1.67 -20.51 -5.05
C THR A 276 3.04 -20.89 -4.48
N GLY A 277 3.54 -20.15 -3.46
CA GLY A 277 4.88 -20.32 -2.90
C GLY A 277 5.98 -19.87 -3.86
N GLU A 278 5.64 -19.15 -4.91
CA GLU A 278 6.56 -18.60 -5.91
C GLU A 278 6.19 -17.15 -6.20
N VAL A 279 7.16 -16.26 -6.06
CA VAL A 279 7.01 -14.82 -6.32
C VAL A 279 7.52 -14.47 -7.72
N LEU A 280 6.94 -13.41 -8.32
CA LEU A 280 7.42 -12.80 -9.54
C LEU A 280 8.12 -11.47 -9.17
N ASP A 281 9.44 -11.40 -9.43
CA ASP A 281 10.24 -10.20 -9.19
C ASP A 281 10.06 -9.15 -10.30
N HIS A 282 10.56 -7.93 -10.07
CA HIS A 282 10.48 -6.81 -11.02
C HIS A 282 11.20 -7.08 -12.35
N ASP A 283 12.22 -7.93 -12.36
CA ASP A 283 12.92 -8.37 -13.57
C ASP A 283 12.22 -9.53 -14.29
N ARG A 284 11.01 -9.88 -13.84
CA ARG A 284 10.20 -11.00 -14.33
C ARG A 284 10.79 -12.38 -14.02
N SER A 285 11.83 -12.48 -13.21
CA SER A 285 12.29 -13.77 -12.69
C SER A 285 11.34 -14.31 -11.62
N ARG A 286 11.32 -15.65 -11.46
CA ARG A 286 10.51 -16.32 -10.44
C ARG A 286 11.41 -16.97 -9.41
N HIS A 287 11.01 -16.82 -8.14
CA HIS A 287 11.75 -17.35 -7.00
C HIS A 287 10.80 -18.03 -6.02
N ASP A 288 11.26 -19.14 -5.43
CA ASP A 288 10.53 -19.77 -4.34
C ASP A 288 10.50 -18.85 -3.11
N ALA A 289 9.36 -18.79 -2.44
CA ALA A 289 9.16 -17.98 -1.26
C ALA A 289 8.37 -18.73 -0.18
N ALA A 290 8.56 -18.33 1.08
CA ALA A 290 7.73 -18.84 2.16
C ALA A 290 6.27 -18.42 1.93
N PRO A 291 5.32 -19.37 1.88
CA PRO A 291 3.93 -19.06 1.59
C PRO A 291 3.24 -18.27 2.71
N LEU A 292 3.69 -18.42 3.95
CA LEU A 292 3.21 -17.69 5.11
C LEU A 292 4.41 -17.16 5.90
N GLU A 293 4.37 -15.88 6.25
CA GLU A 293 5.36 -15.26 7.13
C GLU A 293 4.67 -14.35 8.15
N ILE A 294 5.04 -14.51 9.43
CA ILE A 294 4.63 -13.62 10.51
C ILE A 294 5.88 -13.21 11.31
N ALA A 295 6.11 -11.93 11.45
CA ALA A 295 7.21 -11.38 12.24
C ALA A 295 6.77 -10.10 12.96
N GLY A 296 6.42 -10.22 14.24
CA GLY A 296 6.03 -9.08 15.07
C GLY A 296 7.22 -8.27 15.60
N PHE A 297 6.96 -7.49 16.64
CA PHE A 297 7.94 -6.60 17.27
C PHE A 297 8.44 -7.20 18.58
N ASP A 298 9.75 -7.11 18.84
CA ASP A 298 10.37 -7.52 20.09
C ASP A 298 10.15 -6.44 21.18
N THR A 299 8.88 -6.20 21.45
CA THR A 299 8.43 -5.26 22.49
C THR A 299 7.26 -5.93 23.23
N PRO A 300 7.25 -5.97 24.56
CA PRO A 300 6.17 -6.59 25.33
C PRO A 300 4.80 -6.03 24.95
N GLY A 301 3.87 -6.92 24.56
CA GLY A 301 2.50 -6.55 24.14
C GLY A 301 2.36 -6.16 22.67
N TYR A 302 3.42 -6.28 21.85
CA TYR A 302 3.40 -5.92 20.42
C TYR A 302 3.75 -7.10 19.48
N ALA A 303 3.59 -8.31 19.97
CA ALA A 303 3.55 -9.48 19.09
C ALA A 303 2.37 -9.36 18.11
N VAL A 304 2.49 -9.93 16.92
CA VAL A 304 1.34 -10.12 16.02
C VAL A 304 0.41 -11.14 16.67
N GLU A 305 -0.90 -10.84 16.77
CA GLU A 305 -1.81 -11.67 17.55
C GLU A 305 -3.17 -11.90 16.90
N ASP A 306 -3.79 -13.04 17.25
CA ASP A 306 -5.14 -13.42 16.82
C ASP A 306 -5.28 -13.49 15.28
N ILE A 307 -4.42 -14.30 14.66
CA ILE A 307 -4.42 -14.52 13.21
C ILE A 307 -4.92 -15.93 12.91
N ILE A 308 -5.89 -16.03 12.02
CA ILE A 308 -6.48 -17.31 11.61
C ILE A 308 -6.23 -17.54 10.13
N PHE A 309 -5.64 -18.71 9.81
CA PHE A 309 -5.55 -19.27 8.47
C PHE A 309 -6.39 -20.53 8.41
N LYS A 310 -7.36 -20.55 7.50
CA LYS A 310 -8.31 -21.65 7.37
C LYS A 310 -8.51 -22.02 5.90
N ASP A 311 -8.55 -23.33 5.60
CA ASP A 311 -8.77 -23.83 4.25
C ASP A 311 -7.74 -23.27 3.24
N ILE A 312 -6.44 -23.39 3.55
CA ILE A 312 -5.34 -22.89 2.71
C ILE A 312 -4.72 -24.03 1.91
N THR A 313 -4.59 -23.83 0.61
CA THR A 313 -3.85 -24.74 -0.29
C THR A 313 -2.51 -24.12 -0.65
N ILE A 314 -1.40 -24.81 -0.35
CA ILE A 314 -0.03 -24.39 -0.70
C ILE A 314 0.45 -25.23 -1.89
N GLN A 315 0.75 -24.58 -3.01
CA GLN A 315 1.20 -25.28 -4.23
C GLN A 315 2.67 -25.68 -4.19
N LYS A 316 3.54 -24.79 -3.69
CA LYS A 316 4.96 -25.08 -3.45
C LYS A 316 5.26 -24.91 -1.96
N PRO A 317 5.29 -25.99 -1.17
CA PRO A 317 5.59 -25.88 0.24
C PRO A 317 7.06 -25.50 0.45
N SER A 318 7.30 -24.43 1.21
CA SER A 318 8.64 -24.11 1.71
C SER A 318 9.00 -25.02 2.87
N VAL A 319 10.30 -25.24 3.07
CA VAL A 319 10.81 -25.99 4.21
C VAL A 319 10.51 -25.27 5.56
N THR A 320 10.24 -23.96 5.52
CA THR A 320 10.01 -23.16 6.73
C THR A 320 8.76 -22.26 6.59
N LEU A 321 7.98 -22.20 7.66
CA LEU A 321 6.98 -21.18 7.90
C LEU A 321 7.54 -20.23 8.98
N PRO A 322 8.10 -19.08 8.62
CA PRO A 322 8.68 -18.16 9.61
C PRO A 322 7.59 -17.49 10.44
N LEU A 323 7.35 -18.02 11.64
CA LEU A 323 6.42 -17.48 12.63
C LEU A 323 7.22 -17.02 13.84
N ARG A 324 7.41 -15.70 13.98
CA ARG A 324 8.21 -15.09 15.04
C ARG A 324 7.46 -13.96 15.73
N LEU A 325 7.65 -13.83 17.04
CA LEU A 325 7.04 -12.74 17.82
C LEU A 325 5.54 -12.61 17.53
N CYS A 326 4.84 -13.75 17.58
CA CYS A 326 3.42 -13.86 17.35
C CYS A 326 2.75 -14.76 18.41
N ARG A 327 1.44 -14.58 18.61
CA ARG A 327 0.64 -15.41 19.52
C ARG A 327 -0.79 -15.55 19.03
N GLY A 328 -1.51 -16.59 19.47
CA GLY A 328 -2.89 -16.82 19.04
C GLY A 328 -3.02 -17.09 17.53
N ILE A 329 -2.00 -17.76 16.93
CA ILE A 329 -2.03 -18.12 15.51
C ILE A 329 -2.76 -19.45 15.36
N THR A 330 -3.80 -19.48 14.57
CA THR A 330 -4.57 -20.68 14.25
C THR A 330 -4.36 -21.08 12.81
N LEU A 331 -3.93 -22.32 12.58
CA LEU A 331 -3.82 -22.94 11.27
C LEU A 331 -4.78 -24.13 11.23
N SER A 332 -5.78 -24.08 10.36
CA SER A 332 -6.77 -25.16 10.23
C SER A 332 -7.03 -25.52 8.77
N ASN A 333 -7.08 -26.82 8.48
CA ASN A 333 -7.28 -27.34 7.14
C ASN A 333 -6.25 -26.78 6.13
N ILE A 334 -4.97 -26.94 6.44
CA ILE A 334 -3.87 -26.51 5.55
C ILE A 334 -3.46 -27.73 4.72
N SER A 335 -3.53 -27.62 3.42
CA SER A 335 -3.14 -28.67 2.47
C SER A 335 -1.92 -28.22 1.65
N CYS A 336 -1.03 -29.16 1.36
CA CYS A 336 0.05 -28.95 0.39
C CYS A 336 -0.27 -29.76 -0.86
N ALA A 337 -0.09 -29.17 -2.04
CA ALA A 337 -0.15 -29.94 -3.27
C ALA A 337 0.93 -31.02 -3.25
N GLU A 338 0.61 -32.21 -3.74
CA GLU A 338 1.62 -33.25 -3.93
C GLU A 338 2.65 -32.77 -4.96
N PRO A 339 3.95 -33.07 -4.76
CA PRO A 339 5.03 -32.62 -5.64
C PRO A 339 4.96 -33.22 -7.04
#